data_be524a4392392cbf2ba4fe11c65d6b43
#
_entry.id   be524a4392392cbf2ba4fe11c65d6b43
#
_cell.length_a   1.000
_cell.length_b   1.000
_cell.length_c   1.000
_cell.angle_alpha   90.00
_cell.angle_beta   90.00
_cell.angle_gamma   90.00
#
_symmetry.space_group_name_H-M   'P 1'
#
loop_
_entity.id
_entity.type
_entity.pdbx_description
1 polymer ?
#
loop_
_entity_poly.entity_id
_entity_poly.type
_entity_poly.pdbx_seq_one_letter_code
_entity_poly.pdbx_strand_id
1 'polypeptide(L)'
;MGDQIPNPESPIPSDVHWFAIWTRSRHEQVVREQLERRQIDAFLPTITRWSRWKDRKKKIDWPLFPGYCFARFDPLDTLPILKCTGVVNIVSFEGKPAPIPDYEVESVRLLVGSALQYDPCPLIHEGMMVEVVHGPLRGVIGRLVRKDAPKARLILSVDLIGQAVSVEVDAADVKPY
;
A
#
# COMPACT_ATOMS: atom_id res chain seq x y z
N MET A 1 -39.01 -32.72 26.57
CA MET A 1 -38.59 -31.31 26.64
C MET A 1 -37.07 -31.36 26.48
N GLY A 2 -36.61 -31.13 25.28
CA GLY A 2 -35.18 -31.11 24.96
C GLY A 2 -34.72 -29.66 24.89
N ASP A 3 -33.87 -29.30 25.86
CA ASP A 3 -33.13 -28.04 25.82
C ASP A 3 -32.11 -28.10 24.68
N GLN A 4 -32.40 -27.44 23.59
CA GLN A 4 -31.42 -27.13 22.56
C GLN A 4 -30.50 -26.02 23.11
N ILE A 5 -29.29 -26.42 23.48
CA ILE A 5 -28.18 -25.49 23.69
C ILE A 5 -27.89 -24.82 22.35
N PRO A 6 -27.98 -23.48 22.23
CA PRO A 6 -27.59 -22.79 20.99
C PRO A 6 -26.08 -22.97 20.79
N ASN A 7 -25.70 -23.47 19.62
CA ASN A 7 -24.34 -23.60 19.15
C ASN A 7 -23.68 -22.23 19.03
N PRO A 8 -22.58 -21.91 19.75
CA PRO A 8 -21.91 -20.64 19.67
C PRO A 8 -20.82 -20.67 18.58
N GLU A 9 -21.20 -20.97 17.34
CA GLU A 9 -20.32 -20.76 16.19
C GLU A 9 -20.89 -19.68 15.28
N SER A 10 -21.00 -18.45 15.81
CA SER A 10 -20.87 -17.31 14.95
C SER A 10 -19.40 -17.16 14.59
N PRO A 11 -19.01 -17.13 13.30
CA PRO A 11 -17.63 -16.86 12.95
C PRO A 11 -17.30 -15.49 13.54
N ILE A 12 -16.30 -15.46 14.44
CA ILE A 12 -15.68 -14.22 14.90
C ILE A 12 -15.29 -13.49 13.61
N PRO A 13 -15.75 -12.23 13.38
CA PRO A 13 -15.32 -11.50 12.21
C PRO A 13 -13.78 -11.50 12.24
N SER A 14 -13.17 -12.12 11.26
CA SER A 14 -11.73 -12.10 11.12
C SER A 14 -11.32 -10.64 10.99
N ASP A 15 -10.53 -10.16 11.95
CA ASP A 15 -10.07 -8.76 12.03
C ASP A 15 -8.92 -8.56 10.99
N VAL A 16 -9.26 -8.80 9.73
CA VAL A 16 -8.32 -8.85 8.61
C VAL A 16 -8.03 -7.44 8.13
N HIS A 17 -6.80 -6.99 8.32
CA HIS A 17 -6.32 -5.67 7.90
C HIS A 17 -5.08 -5.77 7.01
N TRP A 18 -4.75 -4.66 6.35
CA TRP A 18 -3.48 -4.51 5.66
C TRP A 18 -2.36 -4.19 6.65
N PHE A 19 -1.21 -4.81 6.40
CA PHE A 19 0.02 -4.59 7.17
C PHE A 19 1.21 -4.43 6.22
N ALA A 20 2.21 -3.65 6.63
CA ALA A 20 3.48 -3.57 5.95
C ALA A 20 4.41 -4.69 6.43
N ILE A 21 4.99 -5.38 5.47
CA ILE A 21 5.98 -6.45 5.69
C ILE A 21 7.34 -5.90 5.33
N TRP A 22 8.22 -5.80 6.31
CA TRP A 22 9.61 -5.43 6.06
C TRP A 22 10.37 -6.63 5.49
N THR A 23 10.99 -6.42 4.34
CA THR A 23 11.70 -7.46 3.60
C THR A 23 13.19 -7.15 3.51
N ARG A 24 13.98 -8.17 3.26
CA ARG A 24 15.37 -7.97 2.81
C ARG A 24 15.36 -7.29 1.45
N SER A 25 16.41 -6.50 1.20
CA SER A 25 16.58 -5.82 -0.08
C SER A 25 16.48 -6.80 -1.26
N ARG A 26 15.72 -6.43 -2.28
CA ARG A 26 15.44 -7.23 -3.49
C ARG A 26 14.70 -8.55 -3.25
N HIS A 27 14.07 -8.72 -2.09
CA HIS A 27 13.23 -9.88 -1.79
C HIS A 27 11.74 -9.56 -1.82
N GLU A 28 11.35 -8.32 -2.10
CA GLU A 28 9.96 -7.86 -2.10
C GLU A 28 9.08 -8.73 -3.00
N GLN A 29 9.54 -9.00 -4.22
CA GLN A 29 8.84 -9.85 -5.18
C GLN A 29 8.73 -11.30 -4.71
N VAL A 30 9.83 -11.86 -4.16
CA VAL A 30 9.87 -13.23 -3.65
C VAL A 30 8.92 -13.39 -2.47
N VAL A 31 8.85 -12.40 -1.60
CA VAL A 31 7.92 -12.39 -0.46
C VAL A 31 6.49 -12.34 -0.96
N ARG A 32 6.15 -11.43 -1.88
CA ARG A 32 4.81 -11.36 -2.47
C ARG A 32 4.36 -12.71 -3.03
N GLU A 33 5.19 -13.34 -3.86
CA GLU A 33 4.86 -14.63 -4.47
C GLU A 33 4.65 -15.75 -3.44
N GLN A 34 5.42 -15.76 -2.35
CA GLN A 34 5.24 -16.73 -1.27
C GLN A 34 3.95 -16.51 -0.50
N LEU A 35 3.55 -15.26 -0.28
CA LEU A 35 2.29 -14.90 0.37
C LEU A 35 1.09 -15.32 -0.50
N GLU A 36 1.13 -15.00 -1.80
CA GLU A 36 0.09 -15.39 -2.77
C GLU A 36 -0.08 -16.91 -2.85
N ARG A 37 1.01 -17.70 -2.86
CA ARG A 37 0.96 -19.17 -2.81
C ARG A 37 0.30 -19.72 -1.54
N ARG A 38 0.29 -18.93 -0.46
CA ARG A 38 -0.38 -19.27 0.80
C ARG A 38 -1.80 -18.70 0.89
N GLN A 39 -2.30 -18.18 -0.23
CA GLN A 39 -3.62 -17.53 -0.30
C GLN A 39 -3.78 -16.31 0.61
N ILE A 40 -2.67 -15.64 0.91
CA ILE A 40 -2.66 -14.37 1.59
C ILE A 40 -2.66 -13.27 0.54
N ASP A 41 -3.63 -12.33 0.63
CA ASP A 41 -3.69 -11.19 -0.29
C ASP A 41 -2.44 -10.32 -0.08
N ALA A 42 -1.64 -10.18 -1.15
CA ALA A 42 -0.38 -9.45 -1.11
C ALA A 42 -0.36 -8.37 -2.19
N PHE A 43 0.21 -7.21 -1.84
CA PHE A 43 0.33 -6.09 -2.74
C PHE A 43 1.76 -5.54 -2.73
N LEU A 44 2.39 -5.56 -3.89
CA LEU A 44 3.70 -4.93 -4.12
C LEU A 44 3.53 -3.86 -5.18
N PRO A 45 3.34 -2.59 -4.79
CA PRO A 45 3.27 -1.51 -5.76
C PRO A 45 4.62 -1.32 -6.45
N THR A 46 4.61 -1.33 -7.77
CA THR A 46 5.80 -1.17 -8.59
C THR A 46 5.64 -0.04 -9.60
N ILE A 47 6.75 0.60 -9.94
CA ILE A 47 6.83 1.53 -11.05
C ILE A 47 7.70 0.94 -12.16
N THR A 48 7.22 1.03 -13.38
CA THR A 48 8.00 0.59 -14.54
C THR A 48 8.92 1.71 -14.99
N ARG A 49 10.24 1.49 -14.89
CA ARG A 49 11.26 2.43 -15.37
C ARG A 49 12.05 1.86 -16.53
N TRP A 50 12.42 2.72 -17.48
CA TRP A 50 13.35 2.37 -18.53
C TRP A 50 14.77 2.38 -17.96
N SER A 51 15.43 1.22 -17.95
CA SER A 51 16.86 1.12 -17.63
C SER A 51 17.66 1.00 -18.90
N ARG A 52 18.71 1.83 -19.02
CA ARG A 52 19.71 1.75 -20.11
C ARG A 52 20.77 0.71 -19.72
N TRP A 53 20.74 -0.44 -20.39
CA TRP A 53 21.90 -1.35 -20.41
C TRP A 53 22.71 -1.06 -21.67
N LYS A 54 24.01 -1.45 -21.66
CA LYS A 54 24.99 -1.08 -22.71
C LYS A 54 24.47 -1.17 -24.13
N ASP A 55 23.55 -2.10 -24.43
CA ASP A 55 23.08 -2.36 -25.80
C ASP A 55 21.57 -2.26 -26.03
N ARG A 56 20.75 -2.09 -24.98
CA ARG A 56 19.27 -2.03 -25.11
C ARG A 56 18.59 -1.36 -23.93
N LYS A 57 17.42 -0.76 -24.21
CA LYS A 57 16.52 -0.28 -23.18
C LYS A 57 15.67 -1.44 -22.68
N LYS A 58 15.67 -1.70 -21.39
CA LYS A 58 14.82 -2.70 -20.76
C LYS A 58 13.86 -2.02 -19.78
N LYS A 59 12.57 -2.41 -19.84
CA LYS A 59 11.61 -2.05 -18.80
C LYS A 59 11.91 -2.88 -17.56
N ILE A 60 12.07 -2.23 -16.43
CA ILE A 60 12.29 -2.87 -15.12
C ILE A 60 11.25 -2.33 -14.17
N ASP A 61 10.58 -3.24 -13.48
CA ASP A 61 9.64 -2.89 -12.43
C ASP A 61 10.40 -2.76 -11.10
N TRP A 62 10.34 -1.56 -10.54
CA TRP A 62 10.96 -1.23 -9.27
C TRP A 62 9.89 -1.13 -8.20
N PRO A 63 10.11 -1.67 -6.99
CA PRO A 63 9.24 -1.42 -5.86
C PRO A 63 9.08 0.07 -5.61
N LEU A 64 7.84 0.53 -5.47
CA LEU A 64 7.53 1.92 -5.14
C LEU A 64 8.02 2.27 -3.73
N PHE A 65 7.96 1.29 -2.83
CA PHE A 65 8.47 1.35 -1.46
C PHE A 65 9.54 0.27 -1.27
N PRO A 66 10.82 0.57 -1.53
CA PRO A 66 11.89 -0.41 -1.40
C PRO A 66 11.99 -0.98 0.01
N GLY A 67 12.13 -2.30 0.11
CA GLY A 67 12.19 -3.01 1.39
C GLY A 67 10.84 -3.34 2.00
N TYR A 68 9.72 -3.03 1.33
CA TYR A 68 8.38 -3.29 1.85
C TYR A 68 7.49 -4.00 0.83
N CYS A 69 6.66 -4.91 1.36
CA CYS A 69 5.54 -5.53 0.68
C CYS A 69 4.33 -5.40 1.60
N PHE A 70 3.14 -5.30 1.07
CA PHE A 70 1.91 -5.21 1.85
C PHE A 70 1.17 -6.55 1.81
N ALA A 71 0.57 -6.93 2.91
CA ALA A 71 -0.24 -8.14 3.00
C ALA A 71 -1.47 -7.91 3.88
N ARG A 72 -2.56 -8.58 3.52
CA ARG A 72 -3.83 -8.51 4.24
C ARG A 72 -4.05 -9.82 4.99
N PHE A 73 -4.08 -9.77 6.32
CA PHE A 73 -4.21 -10.96 7.16
C PHE A 73 -4.76 -10.60 8.55
N ASP A 74 -5.10 -11.62 9.32
CA ASP A 74 -5.46 -11.49 10.73
C ASP A 74 -4.19 -11.29 11.57
N PRO A 75 -4.06 -10.24 12.40
CA PRO A 75 -2.88 -9.99 13.23
C PRO A 75 -2.58 -11.11 14.23
N LEU A 76 -3.53 -12.00 14.48
CA LEU A 76 -3.32 -13.19 15.30
C LEU A 76 -2.61 -14.31 14.55
N ASP A 77 -2.63 -14.30 13.21
CA ASP A 77 -2.00 -15.33 12.36
C ASP A 77 -0.77 -14.79 11.61
N THR A 78 0.26 -14.40 12.34
CA THR A 78 1.50 -13.84 11.79
C THR A 78 2.52 -14.88 11.34
N LEU A 79 2.43 -16.12 11.82
CA LEU A 79 3.42 -17.18 11.56
C LEU A 79 3.60 -17.51 10.06
N PRO A 80 2.55 -17.62 9.24
CA PRO A 80 2.71 -17.88 7.80
C PRO A 80 3.52 -16.79 7.10
N ILE A 81 3.39 -15.53 7.54
CA ILE A 81 4.11 -14.39 7.00
C ILE A 81 5.58 -14.44 7.42
N LEU A 82 5.85 -14.58 8.70
CA LEU A 82 7.21 -14.59 9.26
C LEU A 82 8.05 -15.75 8.75
N LYS A 83 7.42 -16.86 8.31
CA LYS A 83 8.09 -18.01 7.69
C LYS A 83 8.43 -17.81 6.22
N CYS A 84 8.04 -16.71 5.59
CA CYS A 84 8.41 -16.44 4.20
C CYS A 84 9.89 -16.05 4.12
N THR A 85 10.59 -16.69 3.19
CA THR A 85 12.00 -16.37 2.91
C THR A 85 12.10 -14.92 2.43
N GLY A 86 12.94 -14.14 3.09
CA GLY A 86 13.14 -12.73 2.77
C GLY A 86 12.35 -11.76 3.65
N VAL A 87 11.39 -12.23 4.43
CA VAL A 87 10.74 -11.42 5.46
C VAL A 87 11.72 -11.18 6.61
N VAL A 88 11.85 -9.94 7.01
CA VAL A 88 12.60 -9.53 8.21
C VAL A 88 11.67 -9.44 9.38
N ASN A 89 10.57 -8.70 9.24
CA ASN A 89 9.54 -8.54 10.28
C ASN A 89 8.25 -7.97 9.68
N ILE A 90 7.18 -7.98 10.48
CA ILE A 90 5.96 -7.21 10.24
C ILE A 90 6.14 -5.88 10.95
N VAL A 91 5.83 -4.77 10.26
CA VAL A 91 5.89 -3.44 10.87
C VAL A 91 4.91 -3.38 12.04
N SER A 92 5.43 -3.04 13.20
CA SER A 92 4.70 -3.14 14.46
C SER A 92 4.87 -1.87 15.28
N PHE A 93 3.86 -1.55 16.07
CA PHE A 93 3.92 -0.51 17.07
C PHE A 93 3.68 -1.15 18.45
N GLU A 94 4.54 -0.86 19.43
CA GLU A 94 4.49 -1.46 20.77
C GLU A 94 4.37 -2.99 20.78
N GLY A 95 5.07 -3.65 19.83
CA GLY A 95 5.09 -5.12 19.73
C GLY A 95 3.87 -5.76 19.05
N LYS A 96 2.91 -4.96 18.60
CA LYS A 96 1.72 -5.44 17.88
C LYS A 96 1.79 -5.01 16.42
N PRO A 97 1.42 -5.88 15.45
CA PRO A 97 1.31 -5.47 14.06
C PRO A 97 0.44 -4.22 13.92
N ALA A 98 0.94 -3.21 13.23
CA ALA A 98 0.24 -1.95 13.06
C ALA A 98 -0.57 -1.97 11.75
N PRO A 99 -1.91 -1.89 11.83
CA PRO A 99 -2.75 -1.93 10.63
C PRO A 99 -2.61 -0.65 9.81
N ILE A 100 -2.65 -0.81 8.49
CA ILE A 100 -2.69 0.28 7.52
C ILE A 100 -4.16 0.48 7.12
N PRO A 101 -4.66 1.72 7.11
CA PRO A 101 -5.99 2.00 6.62
C PRO A 101 -6.20 1.53 5.18
N ASP A 102 -7.32 0.88 4.89
CA ASP A 102 -7.61 0.34 3.56
C ASP A 102 -7.53 1.41 2.46
N TYR A 103 -7.95 2.65 2.77
CA TYR A 103 -7.93 3.75 1.80
C TYR A 103 -6.50 4.13 1.36
N GLU A 104 -5.49 3.97 2.22
CA GLU A 104 -4.09 4.24 1.85
C GLU A 104 -3.61 3.22 0.80
N VAL A 105 -3.88 1.94 1.03
CA VAL A 105 -3.50 0.86 0.11
C VAL A 105 -4.25 0.99 -1.21
N GLU A 106 -5.56 1.23 -1.17
CA GLU A 106 -6.38 1.40 -2.38
C GLU A 106 -5.97 2.66 -3.17
N SER A 107 -5.62 3.76 -2.51
CA SER A 107 -5.11 4.96 -3.16
C SER A 107 -3.82 4.68 -3.93
N VAL A 108 -2.89 3.93 -3.32
CA VAL A 108 -1.66 3.50 -4.00
C VAL A 108 -1.97 2.54 -5.14
N ARG A 109 -2.93 1.62 -4.97
CA ARG A 109 -3.35 0.69 -6.02
C ARG A 109 -3.93 1.41 -7.24
N LEU A 110 -4.78 2.39 -7.02
CA LEU A 110 -5.32 3.25 -8.08
C LEU A 110 -4.21 4.03 -8.80
N LEU A 111 -3.25 4.56 -8.03
CA LEU A 111 -2.13 5.30 -8.60
C LEU A 111 -1.28 4.44 -9.51
N VAL A 112 -0.83 3.26 -9.08
CA VAL A 112 0.03 2.38 -9.89
C VAL A 112 -0.71 1.81 -11.10
N GLY A 113 -2.03 1.71 -11.04
CA GLY A 113 -2.89 1.34 -12.17
C GLY A 113 -3.15 2.48 -13.16
N SER A 114 -2.80 3.71 -12.82
CA SER A 114 -3.02 4.89 -13.68
C SER A 114 -1.91 5.05 -14.72
N ALA A 115 -2.19 5.79 -15.79
CA ALA A 115 -1.20 6.17 -16.80
C ALA A 115 -0.42 7.46 -16.42
N LEU A 116 -0.68 8.03 -15.24
CA LEU A 116 -0.04 9.25 -14.79
C LEU A 116 1.39 9.01 -14.34
N GLN A 117 2.21 10.04 -14.42
CA GLN A 117 3.57 10.01 -13.88
C GLN A 117 3.54 10.31 -12.38
N TYR A 118 4.23 9.51 -11.63
CA TYR A 118 4.39 9.66 -10.18
C TYR A 118 5.81 9.27 -9.77
N ASP A 119 6.29 9.89 -8.70
CA ASP A 119 7.61 9.64 -8.14
C ASP A 119 7.55 9.45 -6.63
N PRO A 120 8.36 8.54 -6.06
CA PRO A 120 8.55 8.46 -4.62
C PRO A 120 9.08 9.81 -4.09
N CYS A 121 8.55 10.23 -2.95
CA CYS A 121 9.01 11.44 -2.28
C CYS A 121 9.12 11.20 -0.76
N PRO A 122 9.91 12.01 -0.04
CA PRO A 122 9.90 11.99 1.41
C PRO A 122 8.50 12.31 1.95
N LEU A 123 8.11 11.65 3.06
CA LEU A 123 6.86 11.96 3.74
C LEU A 123 6.88 13.40 4.25
N ILE A 124 5.87 14.18 3.86
CA ILE A 124 5.66 15.55 4.32
C ILE A 124 4.36 15.56 5.12
N HIS A 125 4.45 15.99 6.38
CA HIS A 125 3.31 16.01 7.31
C HIS A 125 2.39 17.21 7.14
N GLU A 126 2.76 18.19 6.35
CA GLU A 126 2.00 19.42 6.13
C GLU A 126 0.98 19.25 5.01
N GLY A 127 -0.19 19.87 5.17
CA GLY A 127 -1.21 19.95 4.14
C GLY A 127 -2.52 19.24 4.50
N MET A 128 -3.50 19.50 3.71
CA MET A 128 -4.87 19.03 3.86
C MET A 128 -5.02 17.67 3.21
N MET A 129 -5.81 16.79 3.83
CA MET A 129 -6.28 15.56 3.17
C MET A 129 -7.32 15.93 2.13
N VAL A 130 -7.18 15.35 0.94
CA VAL A 130 -8.04 15.63 -0.21
C VAL A 130 -8.37 14.33 -0.95
N GLU A 131 -9.54 14.32 -1.58
CA GLU A 131 -9.99 13.24 -2.47
C GLU A 131 -10.02 13.74 -3.91
N VAL A 132 -9.54 12.94 -4.84
CA VAL A 132 -9.71 13.18 -6.27
C VAL A 132 -11.12 12.74 -6.67
N VAL A 133 -11.92 13.67 -7.22
CA VAL A 133 -13.34 13.42 -7.55
C VAL A 133 -13.58 13.13 -9.03
N HIS A 134 -12.65 13.51 -9.90
CA HIS A 134 -12.74 13.28 -11.34
C HIS A 134 -11.40 12.78 -11.90
N GLY A 135 -11.44 12.30 -13.14
CA GLY A 135 -10.27 11.83 -13.87
C GLY A 135 -9.80 10.41 -13.52
N PRO A 136 -8.61 10.04 -14.02
CA PRO A 136 -8.08 8.67 -13.89
C PRO A 136 -7.81 8.23 -12.45
N LEU A 137 -7.64 9.19 -11.53
CA LEU A 137 -7.34 8.94 -10.11
C LEU A 137 -8.56 9.15 -9.20
N ARG A 138 -9.77 9.13 -9.76
CA ARG A 138 -11.00 9.28 -8.96
C ARG A 138 -11.03 8.28 -7.79
N GLY A 139 -11.31 8.80 -6.59
CA GLY A 139 -11.36 8.03 -5.35
C GLY A 139 -10.02 7.92 -4.62
N VAL A 140 -8.95 8.47 -5.18
CA VAL A 140 -7.66 8.56 -4.47
C VAL A 140 -7.75 9.63 -3.39
N ILE A 141 -7.38 9.28 -2.17
CA ILE A 141 -7.26 10.18 -1.03
C ILE A 141 -5.78 10.40 -0.76
N GLY A 142 -5.38 11.66 -0.66
CA GLY A 142 -4.00 12.02 -0.43
C GLY A 142 -3.86 13.38 0.24
N ARG A 143 -2.63 13.70 0.63
CA ARG A 143 -2.32 15.00 1.24
C ARG A 143 -1.95 16.02 0.18
N LEU A 144 -2.63 17.16 0.17
CA LEU A 144 -2.30 18.28 -0.69
C LEU A 144 -1.03 18.97 -0.19
N VAL A 145 0.03 18.95 -1.00
CA VAL A 145 1.30 19.57 -0.63
C VAL A 145 1.45 20.96 -1.25
N ARG A 146 1.04 21.09 -2.50
CA ARG A 146 1.15 22.32 -3.24
C ARG A 146 -0.01 22.49 -4.21
N LYS A 147 -0.56 23.68 -4.25
CA LYS A 147 -1.58 24.06 -5.23
C LYS A 147 -1.04 25.22 -6.06
N ASP A 148 -0.49 24.88 -7.21
CA ASP A 148 -0.16 25.86 -8.25
C ASP A 148 -1.25 25.75 -9.32
N ALA A 149 -2.10 26.79 -9.45
CA ALA A 149 -3.14 26.76 -10.47
C ALA A 149 -2.52 26.63 -11.87
N PRO A 150 -3.03 25.72 -12.74
CA PRO A 150 -4.22 24.88 -12.56
C PRO A 150 -3.98 23.49 -11.95
N LYS A 151 -2.77 23.17 -11.50
CA LYS A 151 -2.40 21.85 -10.99
C LYS A 151 -2.32 21.79 -9.47
N ALA A 152 -2.65 20.66 -8.91
CA ALA A 152 -2.42 20.31 -7.52
C ALA A 152 -1.43 19.15 -7.45
N ARG A 153 -0.50 19.19 -6.50
CA ARG A 153 0.38 18.06 -6.20
C ARG A 153 -0.15 17.36 -4.95
N LEU A 154 -0.51 16.10 -5.12
CA LEU A 154 -0.91 15.22 -4.02
C LEU A 154 0.27 14.38 -3.57
N ILE A 155 0.34 14.14 -2.28
CA ILE A 155 1.20 13.11 -1.70
C ILE A 155 0.30 12.02 -1.14
N LEU A 156 0.54 10.80 -1.63
CA LEU A 156 -0.02 9.57 -1.08
C LEU A 156 1.01 9.00 -0.12
N SER A 157 0.66 8.84 1.12
CA SER A 157 1.59 8.35 2.13
C SER A 157 1.10 7.04 2.74
N VAL A 158 2.05 6.22 3.13
CA VAL A 158 1.85 5.17 4.12
C VAL A 158 2.62 5.63 5.36
N ASP A 159 1.93 6.31 6.25
CA ASP A 159 2.55 7.02 7.39
C ASP A 159 3.34 6.06 8.28
N LEU A 160 2.85 4.83 8.45
CA LEU A 160 3.45 3.80 9.27
C LEU A 160 4.90 3.46 8.88
N ILE A 161 5.20 3.46 7.59
CA ILE A 161 6.56 3.17 7.08
C ILE A 161 7.33 4.44 6.71
N GLY A 162 6.75 5.62 6.91
CA GLY A 162 7.38 6.90 6.62
C GLY A 162 7.71 7.13 5.15
N GLN A 163 6.97 6.49 4.24
CA GLN A 163 7.19 6.63 2.79
C GLN A 163 5.99 7.23 2.09
N ALA A 164 6.25 7.95 1.03
CA ALA A 164 5.22 8.64 0.27
C ALA A 164 5.54 8.70 -1.23
N VAL A 165 4.51 8.92 -2.02
CA VAL A 165 4.56 9.10 -3.47
C VAL A 165 3.87 10.40 -3.83
N SER A 166 4.45 11.18 -4.73
CA SER A 166 3.80 12.39 -5.23
C SER A 166 3.22 12.21 -6.63
N VAL A 167 2.09 12.82 -6.88
CA VAL A 167 1.44 12.85 -8.19
C VAL A 167 0.84 14.23 -8.46
N GLU A 168 0.83 14.67 -9.71
CA GLU A 168 0.17 15.90 -10.14
C GLU A 168 -1.22 15.58 -10.72
N VAL A 169 -2.22 16.33 -10.26
CA VAL A 169 -3.61 16.25 -10.74
C VAL A 169 -4.12 17.65 -11.07
N ASP A 170 -5.22 17.75 -11.82
CA ASP A 170 -5.89 19.03 -12.01
C ASP A 170 -6.48 19.51 -10.68
N ALA A 171 -6.27 20.78 -10.35
CA ALA A 171 -6.77 21.34 -9.10
C ALA A 171 -8.31 21.37 -9.02
N ALA A 172 -8.98 21.36 -10.17
CA ALA A 172 -10.44 21.29 -10.26
C ALA A 172 -10.99 19.89 -9.93
N ASP A 173 -10.15 18.86 -10.02
CA ASP A 173 -10.53 17.46 -9.76
C ASP A 173 -10.38 17.05 -8.29
N VAL A 174 -10.03 17.98 -7.40
CA VAL A 174 -9.72 17.72 -5.99
C VAL A 174 -10.70 18.43 -5.06
N LYS A 175 -11.21 17.73 -4.06
CA LYS A 175 -12.01 18.32 -2.97
C LYS A 175 -11.43 17.98 -1.59
N PRO A 176 -11.69 18.73 -0.52
CA PRO A 176 -11.39 18.32 0.84
C PRO A 176 -12.01 16.95 1.15
N TYR A 177 -11.23 16.12 1.84
CA TYR A 177 -11.67 14.82 2.32
C TYR A 177 -12.29 14.93 3.72
#